data_03305e528446e21ed20461c712d157c5
#
_entry.id   03305e528446e21ed20461c712d157c5
#
_cell.length_a   1.000
_cell.length_b   1.000
_cell.length_c   1.000
_cell.angle_alpha   90.00
_cell.angle_beta   90.00
_cell.angle_gamma   90.00
#
_symmetry.space_group_name_H-M   'P 1'
#
loop_
_entity.id
_entity.type
_entity.pdbx_description
1 polymer ?
#
loop_
_entity_poly.entity_id
_entity_poly.type
_entity_poly.pdbx_seq_one_letter_code
_entity_poly.pdbx_strand_id
1 'polypeptide(L)'
;DLLNRPTGLVTYTAAEILPMNSYNGTATGGTGGAMQIAPYWIWKFVSLSPIYANWQHVGNLQTLNPGEGFTMKGTSGSDILVVDADGVANKTGAEQRYDFRGRPNDGDISVAVSNGYLTLVGNPYSSAISLNMYLVEHTGRQFDGAGNVSAGVNPTVIDGAAYFWEHNKSGASHVLSTYVGGYGTYVANGVTIA
;
A
#
# COMPACT_ATOMS: atom_id res chain seq x y z
N ASP A 1 0.76 11.51 -12.81
CA ASP A 1 -0.53 11.15 -12.19
C ASP A 1 -0.60 9.66 -12.01
N LEU A 2 -0.57 9.21 -10.76
CA LEU A 2 -0.50 7.80 -10.43
C LEU A 2 -1.89 7.15 -10.30
N LEU A 3 -2.93 7.95 -10.06
CA LEU A 3 -4.28 7.45 -9.85
C LEU A 3 -5.19 7.91 -10.98
N ASN A 4 -5.60 6.97 -11.78
CA ASN A 4 -6.54 7.19 -12.88
C ASN A 4 -7.74 6.27 -12.71
N ARG A 5 -8.85 6.71 -13.28
CA ARG A 5 -10.09 5.96 -13.27
C ARG A 5 -10.57 5.78 -14.70
N PRO A 6 -10.85 4.56 -15.14
CA PRO A 6 -11.42 4.35 -16.44
C PRO A 6 -12.85 4.93 -16.48
N THR A 7 -13.12 5.75 -17.47
CA THR A 7 -14.45 6.21 -17.84
C THR A 7 -14.80 5.59 -19.19
N GLY A 8 -15.33 4.39 -19.18
CA GLY A 8 -15.62 3.63 -20.41
C GLY A 8 -14.41 2.86 -20.96
N LEU A 9 -14.58 2.23 -22.12
CA LEU A 9 -13.64 1.24 -22.66
C LEU A 9 -12.29 1.79 -23.14
N VAL A 10 -12.14 3.09 -23.36
CA VAL A 10 -10.97 3.66 -24.03
C VAL A 10 -10.41 4.91 -23.38
N THR A 11 -11.18 5.60 -22.55
CA THR A 11 -10.77 6.84 -21.90
C THR A 11 -10.76 6.68 -20.39
N TYR A 12 -9.82 7.33 -19.73
CA TYR A 12 -9.77 7.41 -18.27
C TYR A 12 -9.79 8.86 -17.82
N THR A 13 -10.35 9.09 -16.64
CA THR A 13 -10.30 10.39 -15.98
C THR A 13 -9.37 10.28 -14.79
N ALA A 14 -8.36 11.13 -14.74
CA ALA A 14 -7.47 11.20 -13.58
C ALA A 14 -8.26 11.53 -12.32
N ALA A 15 -7.89 10.93 -11.19
CA ALA A 15 -8.46 11.29 -9.91
C ALA A 15 -8.16 12.76 -9.58
N GLU A 16 -9.12 13.44 -9.00
CA GLU A 16 -8.95 14.78 -8.48
C GLU A 16 -8.37 14.70 -7.06
N ILE A 17 -7.26 15.36 -6.84
CA ILE A 17 -6.69 15.48 -5.49
C ILE A 17 -7.31 16.69 -4.82
N LEU A 18 -7.98 16.45 -3.72
CA LEU A 18 -8.66 17.49 -2.94
C LEU A 18 -7.67 18.39 -2.19
N PRO A 19 -8.10 19.56 -1.66
CA PRO A 19 -7.29 20.36 -0.75
C PRO A 19 -6.78 19.57 0.45
N MET A 20 -5.61 19.95 0.98
CA MET A 20 -4.89 19.20 2.02
C MET A 20 -5.66 19.01 3.33
N ASN A 21 -6.66 19.86 3.62
CA ASN A 21 -7.51 19.75 4.80
C ASN A 21 -8.78 18.93 4.57
N SER A 22 -8.94 18.33 3.40
CA SER A 22 -10.10 17.49 3.09
C SER A 22 -9.92 16.08 3.67
N TYR A 23 -10.94 15.61 4.38
CA TYR A 23 -10.94 14.29 5.03
C TYR A 23 -11.67 13.20 4.25
N ASN A 24 -12.52 13.59 3.31
CA ASN A 24 -13.33 12.66 2.52
C ASN A 24 -13.28 13.01 1.05
N GLY A 25 -12.83 12.06 0.26
CA GLY A 25 -13.05 12.04 -1.18
C GLY A 25 -14.34 11.28 -1.53
N THR A 26 -14.88 11.52 -2.70
CA THR A 26 -16.03 10.81 -3.25
C THR A 26 -15.67 10.06 -4.52
N ALA A 27 -16.40 9.00 -4.81
CA ALA A 27 -16.12 8.19 -6.00
C ALA A 27 -16.44 8.92 -7.32
N THR A 28 -17.36 9.88 -7.31
CA THR A 28 -17.87 10.56 -8.52
C THR A 28 -18.00 12.06 -8.40
N GLY A 29 -17.54 12.67 -7.30
CA GLY A 29 -17.78 14.08 -6.98
C GLY A 29 -16.88 15.09 -7.69
N GLY A 30 -15.82 14.62 -8.35
CA GLY A 30 -14.87 15.50 -9.04
C GLY A 30 -15.36 15.98 -10.40
N THR A 31 -14.59 16.88 -10.99
CA THR A 31 -14.87 17.43 -12.30
C THR A 31 -14.98 16.34 -13.37
N GLY A 32 -16.08 16.33 -14.12
CA GLY A 32 -16.33 15.29 -15.12
C GLY A 32 -16.57 13.89 -14.52
N GLY A 33 -16.96 13.79 -13.26
CA GLY A 33 -17.17 12.52 -12.58
C GLY A 33 -15.89 11.87 -12.05
N ALA A 34 -14.81 12.62 -11.92
CA ALA A 34 -13.55 12.12 -11.40
C ALA A 34 -13.69 11.61 -9.96
N MET A 35 -12.95 10.57 -9.63
CA MET A 35 -12.76 10.13 -8.26
C MET A 35 -11.96 11.18 -7.48
N GLN A 36 -12.38 11.50 -6.28
CA GLN A 36 -11.72 12.47 -5.41
C GLN A 36 -10.91 11.76 -4.34
N ILE A 37 -9.64 12.09 -4.22
CA ILE A 37 -8.75 11.56 -3.18
C ILE A 37 -8.47 12.63 -2.15
N ALA A 38 -8.66 12.28 -0.88
CA ALA A 38 -8.33 13.15 0.24
C ALA A 38 -6.83 12.98 0.62
N PRO A 39 -5.97 13.96 0.30
CA PRO A 39 -4.53 13.82 0.49
C PRO A 39 -4.13 13.84 1.98
N TYR A 40 -4.99 14.28 2.86
CA TYR A 40 -4.77 14.25 4.31
C TYR A 40 -4.37 12.86 4.84
N TRP A 41 -4.84 11.79 4.21
CA TRP A 41 -4.62 10.40 4.64
C TRP A 41 -3.45 9.70 3.93
N ILE A 42 -2.69 10.43 3.11
CA ILE A 42 -1.54 9.86 2.42
C ILE A 42 -0.30 10.10 3.26
N TRP A 43 0.15 9.05 3.92
CA TRP A 43 1.30 9.05 4.81
C TRP A 43 2.23 7.89 4.45
N LYS A 44 3.54 8.09 4.63
CA LYS A 44 4.53 7.03 4.60
C LYS A 44 5.21 6.89 5.96
N PHE A 45 5.76 5.74 6.22
CA PHE A 45 6.50 5.46 7.45
C PHE A 45 7.93 5.04 7.12
N VAL A 46 8.87 5.89 7.49
CA VAL A 46 10.30 5.63 7.33
C VAL A 46 10.90 5.67 8.73
N SER A 47 11.20 4.50 9.25
CA SER A 47 11.67 4.38 10.61
C SER A 47 13.16 4.63 10.70
N LEU A 48 13.53 5.75 11.28
CA LEU A 48 14.89 6.09 11.68
C LEU A 48 15.09 6.01 13.22
N SER A 49 13.98 5.76 13.96
CA SER A 49 13.98 5.64 15.41
C SER A 49 12.69 4.93 15.86
N PRO A 50 12.59 4.39 17.09
CA PRO A 50 11.42 3.64 17.56
C PRO A 50 10.22 4.53 17.88
N ILE A 51 10.10 5.69 17.29
CA ILE A 51 9.07 6.67 17.61
C ILE A 51 7.98 6.61 16.55
N TYR A 52 6.74 6.46 16.97
CA TYR A 52 5.55 6.55 16.12
C TYR A 52 5.45 7.89 15.34
N ALA A 53 6.18 8.91 15.79
CA ALA A 53 6.30 10.20 15.11
C ALA A 53 7.03 10.16 13.75
N ASN A 54 7.51 9.00 13.32
CA ASN A 54 8.14 8.82 12.00
C ASN A 54 7.16 8.67 10.85
N TRP A 55 5.88 8.77 11.10
CA TRP A 55 4.91 8.97 10.05
C TRP A 55 5.11 10.33 9.39
N GLN A 56 5.35 10.29 8.08
CA GLN A 56 5.56 11.48 7.27
C GLN A 56 4.36 11.73 6.38
N HIS A 57 3.78 12.91 6.50
CA HIS A 57 2.67 13.31 5.64
C HIS A 57 3.19 13.56 4.22
N VAL A 58 2.70 12.79 3.28
CA VAL A 58 3.01 12.90 1.85
C VAL A 58 2.04 13.86 1.18
N GLY A 59 0.76 13.66 1.41
CA GLY A 59 -0.29 14.46 0.80
C GLY A 59 -0.20 14.46 -0.72
N ASN A 60 -0.25 15.65 -1.31
CA ASN A 60 -0.03 15.91 -2.72
C ASN A 60 1.25 16.70 -3.00
N LEU A 61 2.07 16.91 -1.98
CA LEU A 61 3.24 17.79 -2.05
C LEU A 61 4.57 17.02 -2.09
N GLN A 62 4.56 15.76 -1.74
CA GLN A 62 5.76 14.93 -1.70
C GLN A 62 5.65 13.74 -2.65
N THR A 63 6.81 13.23 -3.03
CA THR A 63 6.92 12.05 -3.89
C THR A 63 7.00 10.78 -3.05
N LEU A 64 6.32 9.74 -3.52
CA LEU A 64 6.54 8.37 -3.08
C LEU A 64 7.51 7.71 -4.07
N ASN A 65 8.61 7.20 -3.56
CA ASN A 65 9.56 6.46 -4.38
C ASN A 65 9.09 5.03 -4.58
N PRO A 66 9.50 4.35 -5.66
CA PRO A 66 9.22 2.93 -5.83
C PRO A 66 9.70 2.12 -4.63
N GLY A 67 8.84 1.24 -4.11
CA GLY A 67 9.11 0.43 -2.93
C GLY A 67 8.72 1.07 -1.59
N GLU A 68 8.51 2.38 -1.53
CA GLU A 68 7.93 3.00 -0.33
C GLU A 68 6.45 2.63 -0.20
N GLY A 69 6.05 2.12 0.96
CA GLY A 69 4.65 1.91 1.30
C GLY A 69 3.97 3.20 1.77
N PHE A 70 2.67 3.28 1.57
CA PHE A 70 1.90 4.42 2.01
C PHE A 70 0.50 4.03 2.46
N THR A 71 -0.12 4.89 3.27
CA THR A 71 -1.53 4.80 3.62
C THR A 71 -2.35 5.65 2.66
N MET A 72 -3.59 5.26 2.45
CA MET A 72 -4.56 6.04 1.72
C MET A 72 -5.95 5.69 2.22
N LYS A 73 -6.84 6.68 2.31
CA LYS A 73 -8.24 6.42 2.63
C LYS A 73 -9.04 6.24 1.36
N GLY A 74 -9.90 5.22 1.34
CA GLY A 74 -10.89 5.02 0.30
C GLY A 74 -11.87 6.19 0.18
N THR A 75 -12.52 6.31 -0.97
CA THR A 75 -13.53 7.33 -1.22
C THR A 75 -14.91 6.88 -0.70
N SER A 76 -15.78 7.83 -0.43
CA SER A 76 -17.20 7.58 -0.15
C SER A 76 -18.01 7.49 -1.46
N GLY A 77 -19.17 6.88 -1.38
CA GLY A 77 -20.06 6.70 -2.54
C GLY A 77 -19.71 5.46 -3.37
N SER A 78 -20.63 5.04 -4.19
CA SER A 78 -20.46 3.94 -5.13
C SER A 78 -20.43 4.48 -6.56
N ASP A 79 -19.70 3.79 -7.42
CA ASP A 79 -19.64 4.09 -8.83
C ASP A 79 -20.17 2.93 -9.65
N ILE A 80 -21.46 2.79 -9.58
CA ILE A 80 -22.19 1.76 -10.33
C ILE A 80 -22.28 2.07 -11.84
N LEU A 81 -21.93 3.30 -12.23
CA LEU A 81 -22.01 3.74 -13.63
C LEU A 81 -20.69 3.53 -14.37
N VAL A 82 -19.60 3.35 -13.66
CA VAL A 82 -18.29 3.04 -14.25
C VAL A 82 -18.00 1.56 -14.04
N VAL A 83 -18.27 0.82 -15.08
CA VAL A 83 -17.90 -0.58 -15.18
C VAL A 83 -16.59 -0.63 -15.96
N ASP A 84 -15.57 -1.21 -15.38
CA ASP A 84 -14.30 -1.41 -16.08
C ASP A 84 -14.40 -2.50 -17.16
N ALA A 85 -13.29 -2.77 -17.84
CA ALA A 85 -13.23 -3.78 -18.91
C ALA A 85 -13.60 -5.19 -18.43
N ASP A 86 -13.49 -5.44 -17.12
CA ASP A 86 -13.82 -6.73 -16.50
C ASP A 86 -15.27 -6.78 -16.00
N GLY A 87 -16.03 -5.73 -16.21
CA GLY A 87 -17.42 -5.64 -15.74
C GLY A 87 -17.56 -5.38 -14.23
N VAL A 88 -16.51 -4.99 -13.56
CA VAL A 88 -16.50 -4.73 -12.12
C VAL A 88 -16.83 -3.27 -11.84
N ALA A 89 -17.93 -3.03 -11.13
CA ALA A 89 -18.30 -1.70 -10.68
C ALA A 89 -17.49 -1.33 -9.42
N ASN A 90 -17.03 -0.07 -9.35
CA ASN A 90 -16.46 0.47 -8.13
C ASN A 90 -17.55 0.58 -7.06
N LYS A 91 -17.21 0.14 -5.86
CA LYS A 91 -18.09 0.21 -4.69
C LYS A 91 -17.38 0.94 -3.56
N THR A 92 -18.14 1.35 -2.56
CA THR A 92 -17.59 1.94 -1.34
C THR A 92 -16.87 0.91 -0.47
N GLY A 93 -15.92 1.35 0.31
CA GLY A 93 -15.23 0.53 1.29
C GLY A 93 -14.23 -0.42 0.66
N ALA A 94 -14.26 -1.68 1.07
CA ALA A 94 -13.24 -2.68 0.70
C ALA A 94 -13.29 -3.14 -0.77
N GLU A 95 -14.36 -2.83 -1.47
CA GLU A 95 -14.56 -3.25 -2.86
C GLU A 95 -14.20 -2.17 -3.87
N GLN A 96 -13.54 -1.09 -3.42
CA GLN A 96 -13.18 0.00 -4.28
C GLN A 96 -11.89 -0.30 -5.05
N ARG A 97 -11.93 -0.13 -6.35
CA ARG A 97 -10.80 -0.30 -7.25
C ARG A 97 -10.12 1.03 -7.53
N TYR A 98 -8.80 1.01 -7.46
CA TYR A 98 -7.93 2.11 -7.83
C TYR A 98 -6.99 1.65 -8.94
N ASP A 99 -7.04 2.30 -10.09
CA ASP A 99 -6.15 2.02 -11.21
C ASP A 99 -4.95 2.97 -11.16
N PHE A 100 -3.78 2.40 -10.92
CA PHE A 100 -2.50 3.11 -11.03
C PHE A 100 -1.96 2.90 -12.44
N ARG A 101 -1.81 3.98 -13.19
CA ARG A 101 -1.38 3.93 -14.58
C ARG A 101 -0.06 4.66 -14.75
N GLY A 102 0.85 4.05 -15.48
CA GLY A 102 2.16 4.60 -15.74
C GLY A 102 3.07 3.56 -16.39
N ARG A 103 4.34 3.86 -16.45
CA ARG A 103 5.36 2.88 -16.86
C ARG A 103 5.60 1.91 -15.72
N PRO A 104 5.47 0.59 -15.92
CA PRO A 104 5.82 -0.39 -14.91
C PRO A 104 7.28 -0.25 -14.46
N ASN A 105 7.52 -0.47 -13.18
CA ASN A 105 8.88 -0.57 -12.68
C ASN A 105 9.46 -1.93 -13.05
N ASP A 106 10.75 -1.96 -13.31
CA ASP A 106 11.55 -3.15 -13.58
C ASP A 106 12.92 -3.03 -12.88
N GLY A 107 13.66 -4.12 -12.84
CA GLY A 107 14.98 -4.17 -12.21
C GLY A 107 14.95 -4.10 -10.68
N ASP A 108 16.11 -3.93 -10.09
CA ASP A 108 16.28 -3.93 -8.64
C ASP A 108 15.85 -2.59 -8.04
N ILE A 109 14.99 -2.65 -7.04
CA ILE A 109 14.51 -1.48 -6.30
C ILE A 109 14.86 -1.68 -4.82
N SER A 110 15.68 -0.77 -4.30
CA SER A 110 16.16 -0.82 -2.93
C SER A 110 15.40 0.16 -2.04
N VAL A 111 14.94 -0.34 -0.89
CA VAL A 111 14.35 0.48 0.17
C VAL A 111 15.25 0.42 1.40
N ALA A 112 15.62 1.56 1.93
CA ALA A 112 16.44 1.62 3.14
C ALA A 112 15.66 1.14 4.36
N VAL A 113 16.26 0.27 5.14
CA VAL A 113 15.73 -0.20 6.42
C VAL A 113 16.73 0.09 7.54
N SER A 114 16.24 0.31 8.76
CA SER A 114 17.09 0.57 9.92
C SER A 114 17.02 -0.59 10.90
N ASN A 115 18.17 -0.93 11.48
CA ASN A 115 18.28 -2.04 12.43
C ASN A 115 17.37 -1.84 13.66
N GLY A 116 16.54 -2.84 13.94
CA GLY A 116 15.64 -2.86 15.09
C GLY A 116 14.36 -2.04 14.93
N TYR A 117 14.06 -1.55 13.71
CA TYR A 117 12.88 -0.73 13.46
C TYR A 117 12.02 -1.27 12.32
N LEU A 118 10.75 -0.88 12.32
CA LEU A 118 9.81 -1.23 11.25
C LEU A 118 9.91 -0.22 10.10
N THR A 119 9.73 -0.69 8.89
CA THR A 119 9.62 0.15 7.69
C THR A 119 8.38 -0.26 6.90
N LEU A 120 7.56 0.72 6.52
CA LEU A 120 6.42 0.47 5.65
C LEU A 120 6.91 0.37 4.20
N VAL A 121 6.76 -0.80 3.62
CA VAL A 121 7.17 -1.07 2.23
C VAL A 121 5.96 -1.39 1.36
N GLY A 122 6.07 -1.10 0.08
CA GLY A 122 5.09 -1.43 -0.94
C GLY A 122 5.71 -2.25 -2.06
N ASN A 123 4.93 -3.13 -2.68
CA ASN A 123 5.37 -3.82 -3.88
C ASN A 123 5.48 -2.81 -5.04
N PRO A 124 6.67 -2.54 -5.57
CA PRO A 124 6.85 -1.55 -6.64
C PRO A 124 6.52 -2.08 -8.03
N TYR A 125 6.29 -3.37 -8.17
CA TYR A 125 6.07 -4.02 -9.46
C TYR A 125 4.57 -4.18 -9.75
N SER A 126 4.22 -4.29 -11.02
CA SER A 126 2.85 -4.54 -11.46
C SER A 126 2.37 -5.98 -11.19
N SER A 127 3.28 -6.90 -10.91
CA SER A 127 3.01 -8.30 -10.57
C SER A 127 2.96 -8.50 -9.05
N ALA A 128 2.18 -9.48 -8.61
CA ALA A 128 2.28 -9.95 -7.22
C ALA A 128 3.66 -10.55 -6.94
N ILE A 129 4.13 -10.38 -5.71
CA ILE A 129 5.38 -11.00 -5.22
C ILE A 129 5.02 -12.10 -4.21
N SER A 130 5.87 -13.12 -4.15
CA SER A 130 5.78 -14.12 -3.09
C SER A 130 6.37 -13.55 -1.80
N LEU A 131 5.51 -13.21 -0.84
CA LEU A 131 5.96 -12.68 0.44
C LEU A 131 6.87 -13.67 1.18
N ASN A 132 6.56 -14.96 1.11
CA ASN A 132 7.38 -15.99 1.75
C ASN A 132 8.81 -16.03 1.17
N MET A 133 8.94 -15.99 -0.15
CA MET A 133 10.25 -15.95 -0.78
C MET A 133 11.01 -14.66 -0.44
N TYR A 134 10.33 -13.53 -0.54
CA TYR A 134 10.90 -12.24 -0.19
C TYR A 134 11.46 -12.23 1.24
N LEU A 135 10.69 -12.69 2.22
CA LEU A 135 11.14 -12.72 3.61
C LEU A 135 12.30 -13.69 3.81
N VAL A 136 12.23 -14.91 3.25
CA VAL A 136 13.31 -15.90 3.38
C VAL A 136 14.62 -15.35 2.84
N GLU A 137 14.63 -14.81 1.63
CA GLU A 137 15.85 -14.30 0.99
C GLU A 137 16.48 -13.16 1.76
N HIS A 138 15.67 -12.27 2.33
CA HIS A 138 16.16 -11.13 3.10
C HIS A 138 16.58 -11.46 4.55
N THR A 139 16.34 -12.69 5.00
CA THR A 139 16.93 -13.22 6.27
C THR A 139 18.29 -13.88 6.10
N GLY A 140 18.93 -13.73 4.95
CA GLY A 140 20.17 -14.43 4.62
C GLY A 140 20.01 -15.92 4.34
N ARG A 141 18.79 -16.35 4.06
CA ARG A 141 18.44 -17.73 3.71
C ARG A 141 18.01 -17.83 2.24
N GLN A 142 17.83 -19.03 1.76
CA GLN A 142 17.34 -19.30 0.41
C GLN A 142 16.52 -20.58 0.38
N PHE A 143 15.73 -20.74 -0.66
CA PHE A 143 15.09 -22.01 -0.98
C PHE A 143 16.05 -22.91 -1.74
N ASP A 144 16.14 -24.17 -1.36
CA ASP A 144 16.80 -25.19 -2.17
C ASP A 144 15.91 -25.61 -3.35
N GLY A 145 16.43 -26.44 -4.24
CA GLY A 145 15.68 -26.93 -5.40
C GLY A 145 14.46 -27.81 -5.06
N ALA A 146 14.33 -28.25 -3.81
CA ALA A 146 13.18 -28.99 -3.29
C ALA A 146 12.18 -28.11 -2.52
N GLY A 147 12.45 -26.82 -2.41
CA GLY A 147 11.61 -25.86 -1.70
C GLY A 147 11.83 -25.79 -0.18
N ASN A 148 12.89 -26.42 0.35
CA ASN A 148 13.24 -26.28 1.76
C ASN A 148 14.10 -25.05 1.97
N VAL A 149 13.98 -24.45 3.15
CA VAL A 149 14.79 -23.30 3.55
C VAL A 149 16.15 -23.75 4.02
N SER A 150 17.21 -23.23 3.44
CA SER A 150 18.61 -23.52 3.78
C SER A 150 19.38 -22.23 4.06
N ALA A 151 20.61 -22.35 4.54
CA ALA A 151 21.51 -21.21 4.66
C ALA A 151 21.79 -20.60 3.29
N GLY A 152 21.69 -19.28 3.19
CA GLY A 152 21.98 -18.52 1.98
C GLY A 152 23.31 -17.79 2.07
N VAL A 153 23.65 -17.10 1.01
CA VAL A 153 24.87 -16.27 0.92
C VAL A 153 24.59 -14.78 1.10
N ASN A 154 23.32 -14.41 1.13
CA ASN A 154 22.92 -13.01 1.29
C ASN A 154 23.02 -12.57 2.74
N PRO A 155 23.29 -11.28 3.00
CA PRO A 155 23.24 -10.76 4.37
C PRO A 155 21.83 -10.79 4.93
N THR A 156 21.71 -10.97 6.23
CA THR A 156 20.45 -10.77 6.95
C THR A 156 20.12 -9.28 7.01
N VAL A 157 18.99 -8.90 6.46
CA VAL A 157 18.53 -7.50 6.39
C VAL A 157 17.28 -7.28 7.24
N ILE A 158 16.43 -8.31 7.37
CA ILE A 158 15.18 -8.28 8.14
C ILE A 158 15.08 -9.52 9.04
N ASP A 159 14.15 -9.49 9.98
CA ASP A 159 13.88 -10.60 10.92
C ASP A 159 13.04 -11.75 10.31
N GLY A 160 12.51 -11.55 9.10
CA GLY A 160 11.68 -12.55 8.40
C GLY A 160 10.20 -12.50 8.77
N ALA A 161 9.76 -11.45 9.44
CA ALA A 161 8.38 -11.19 9.74
C ALA A 161 7.82 -10.03 8.90
N ALA A 162 6.55 -10.12 8.54
CA ALA A 162 5.78 -9.03 7.99
C ALA A 162 4.57 -8.73 8.88
N TYR A 163 4.27 -7.47 9.05
CA TYR A 163 3.21 -6.98 9.91
C TYR A 163 2.15 -6.29 9.06
N PHE A 164 0.91 -6.75 9.17
CA PHE A 164 -0.24 -6.22 8.43
C PHE A 164 -1.19 -5.53 9.40
N TRP A 165 -1.43 -4.26 9.17
CA TRP A 165 -2.45 -3.55 9.92
C TRP A 165 -3.84 -3.96 9.44
N GLU A 166 -4.69 -4.40 10.34
CA GLU A 166 -6.10 -4.62 10.10
C GLU A 166 -6.94 -3.66 10.94
N HIS A 167 -7.75 -2.88 10.26
CA HIS A 167 -8.70 -1.97 10.89
C HIS A 167 -10.05 -2.66 11.07
N ASN A 168 -10.61 -2.60 12.28
CA ASN A 168 -11.96 -3.08 12.51
C ASN A 168 -12.97 -2.13 11.82
N LYS A 169 -13.72 -2.66 10.87
CA LYS A 169 -14.61 -1.94 9.97
C LYS A 169 -15.87 -1.35 10.64
N SER A 170 -16.04 -1.50 11.95
CA SER A 170 -17.26 -1.10 12.67
C SER A 170 -17.41 0.40 12.94
N GLY A 171 -16.65 1.27 12.29
CA GLY A 171 -16.81 2.71 12.47
C GLY A 171 -16.11 3.53 11.41
N ALA A 172 -16.88 4.12 10.49
CA ALA A 172 -16.37 5.16 9.59
C ALA A 172 -16.14 6.46 10.40
N SER A 173 -15.11 6.50 11.21
CA SER A 173 -14.75 7.68 11.99
C SER A 173 -13.46 8.30 11.50
N HIS A 174 -13.37 9.62 11.52
CA HIS A 174 -12.14 10.39 11.32
C HIS A 174 -11.42 10.70 12.64
N VAL A 175 -11.92 10.19 13.74
CA VAL A 175 -11.33 10.39 15.06
C VAL A 175 -10.38 9.24 15.36
N LEU A 176 -9.08 9.52 15.42
CA LEU A 176 -8.04 8.51 15.66
C LEU A 176 -8.30 7.67 16.92
N SER A 177 -8.83 8.28 17.96
CA SER A 177 -9.15 7.58 19.22
C SER A 177 -10.25 6.52 19.10
N THR A 178 -10.99 6.51 18.00
CA THR A 178 -12.03 5.51 17.73
C THR A 178 -11.59 4.41 16.77
N TYR A 179 -10.36 4.49 16.26
CA TYR A 179 -9.80 3.41 15.46
C TYR A 179 -9.50 2.20 16.34
N VAL A 180 -10.14 1.10 16.01
CA VAL A 180 -9.86 -0.21 16.62
C VAL A 180 -9.23 -1.09 15.56
N GLY A 181 -8.03 -1.53 15.81
CA GLY A 181 -7.31 -2.38 14.87
C GLY A 181 -6.13 -3.08 15.55
N GLY A 182 -5.44 -3.89 14.81
CA GLY A 182 -4.28 -4.62 15.29
C GLY A 182 -3.37 -5.04 14.14
N TYR A 183 -2.20 -5.56 14.51
CA TYR A 183 -1.28 -6.12 13.54
C TYR A 183 -1.43 -7.64 13.49
N GLY A 184 -1.75 -8.15 12.30
CA GLY A 184 -1.52 -9.56 11.98
C GLY A 184 -0.04 -9.76 11.63
N THR A 185 0.59 -10.79 12.19
CA THR A 185 1.99 -11.11 11.89
C THR A 185 2.07 -12.33 11.00
N TYR A 186 2.81 -12.23 9.92
CA TYR A 186 3.18 -13.34 9.06
C TYR A 186 4.67 -13.60 9.21
N VAL A 187 5.03 -14.85 9.46
CA VAL A 187 6.43 -15.31 9.54
C VAL A 187 6.69 -16.28 8.40
N ALA A 188 7.78 -16.07 7.69
CA ALA A 188 8.15 -16.93 6.59
C ALA A 188 8.44 -18.36 7.05
N ASN A 189 8.11 -19.35 6.25
CA ASN A 189 8.36 -20.76 6.55
C ASN A 189 9.86 -21.02 6.79
N GLY A 190 10.16 -21.74 7.87
CA GLY A 190 11.54 -22.08 8.24
C GLY A 190 12.34 -20.92 8.86
N VAL A 191 11.72 -19.79 9.12
CA VAL A 191 12.30 -18.66 9.83
C VAL A 191 11.77 -18.65 11.26
N THR A 192 12.66 -18.44 12.23
CA THR A 192 12.30 -18.21 13.63
C THR A 192 12.59 -16.74 13.93
N ILE A 193 11.61 -16.03 14.46
CA ILE A 193 11.80 -14.66 14.95
C ILE A 193 12.55 -14.75 16.28
N ALA A 194 13.61 -14.00 16.41
CA ALA A 194 14.40 -13.90 17.64
C ALA A 194 13.74 -12.98 18.67
#